data_3515734ee6c7c557e8d47fb0ae17bbe7
#
_entry.id   3515734ee6c7c557e8d47fb0ae17bbe7
#
_cell.length_a   1.000
_cell.length_b   1.000
_cell.length_c   1.000
_cell.angle_alpha   90.00
_cell.angle_beta   90.00
_cell.angle_gamma   90.00
#
_symmetry.space_group_name_H-M   'P 1'
#
loop_
_entity.id
_entity.type
_entity.pdbx_description
1 polymer ?
#
loop_
_entity_poly.entity_id
_entity_poly.type
_entity_poly.pdbx_seq_one_letter_code
_entity_poly.pdbx_strand_id
1 'polypeptide(L)' 'MEQAKLSELNFTSRNEAIAFLKRLWTEEGDNCPICGNKLELLHTKAKKSNCDWQCKNCDKIFKTIHLLDEVNEEYK' A
#
# COMPACT_ATOMS: atom_id res chain seq x y z
N MET A 1 -0.77 -11.19 -11.21
CA MET A 1 -1.16 -9.96 -10.50
C MET A 1 -0.10 -8.90 -10.67
N GLU A 2 -0.53 -7.70 -10.94
CA GLU A 2 0.40 -6.58 -11.05
C GLU A 2 0.66 -5.96 -9.68
N GLN A 3 1.88 -5.45 -9.51
CA GLN A 3 2.22 -4.69 -8.33
C GLN A 3 1.69 -3.26 -8.49
N ALA A 4 0.95 -2.79 -7.49
CA ALA A 4 0.45 -1.42 -7.50
C ALA A 4 1.61 -0.44 -7.36
N LYS A 5 1.59 0.61 -8.17
CA LYS A 5 2.60 1.66 -8.14
C LYS A 5 2.03 2.90 -7.46
N LEU A 6 2.91 3.68 -6.85
CA LEU A 6 2.50 4.89 -6.16
C LEU A 6 1.74 5.84 -7.08
N SER A 7 2.17 5.97 -8.32
CA SER A 7 1.52 6.86 -9.29
C SER A 7 0.08 6.49 -9.60
N GLU A 8 -0.32 5.25 -9.39
CA GLU A 8 -1.68 4.78 -9.60
C GLU A 8 -2.61 5.12 -8.44
N LEU A 9 -2.06 5.47 -7.29
CA LEU A 9 -2.82 5.66 -6.06
C LEU A 9 -3.35 7.07 -5.86
N ASN A 10 -2.97 8.01 -6.71
CA ASN A 10 -3.49 9.38 -6.72
C ASN A 10 -3.36 10.14 -5.40
N PHE A 11 -2.29 9.91 -4.66
CA PHE A 11 -2.02 10.70 -3.47
C PHE A 11 -1.57 12.10 -3.85
N THR A 12 -2.07 13.09 -3.12
CA THR A 12 -1.76 14.49 -3.41
C THR A 12 -0.56 15.01 -2.62
N SER A 13 -0.16 14.29 -1.56
CA SER A 13 0.98 14.69 -0.75
C SER A 13 1.68 13.48 -0.15
N ARG A 14 2.93 13.69 0.27
CA ARG A 14 3.71 12.67 0.97
C ARG A 14 2.98 12.21 2.24
N ASN A 15 2.37 13.15 2.97
CA ASN A 15 1.68 12.81 4.20
C ASN A 15 0.53 11.83 3.98
N GLU A 16 -0.23 12.00 2.90
CA GLU A 16 -1.29 11.06 2.56
C GLU A 16 -0.75 9.66 2.23
N ALA A 17 0.33 9.60 1.45
CA ALA A 17 0.96 8.33 1.10
C ALA A 17 1.48 7.63 2.35
N ILE A 18 2.17 8.35 3.22
CA ILE A 18 2.70 7.78 4.46
C ILE A 18 1.57 7.33 5.40
N ALA A 19 0.49 8.10 5.49
CA ALA A 19 -0.66 7.72 6.30
C ALA A 19 -1.26 6.40 5.82
N PHE A 20 -1.37 6.22 4.50
CA PHE A 20 -1.84 4.98 3.92
C PHE A 20 -0.92 3.80 4.29
N LEU A 21 0.39 3.98 4.15
CA LEU A 21 1.36 2.95 4.49
C LEU A 21 1.30 2.59 5.98
N LYS A 22 1.14 3.57 6.85
CA LYS A 22 1.01 3.32 8.29
C LYS A 22 -0.20 2.46 8.60
N ARG A 23 -1.30 2.67 7.91
CA ARG A 23 -2.49 1.84 8.07
C ARG A 23 -2.24 0.40 7.62
N LEU A 24 -1.52 0.22 6.53
CA LEU A 24 -1.17 -1.11 6.05
C LEU A 24 -0.20 -1.84 6.98
N TRP A 25 0.56 -1.10 7.79
CA TRP A 25 1.46 -1.71 8.77
C TRP A 25 0.74 -2.15 10.04
N THR A 26 -0.54 -1.83 10.19
CA THR A 26 -1.36 -2.32 11.28
C THR A 26 -2.13 -3.55 10.81
N GLU A 27 -2.67 -4.31 11.77
CA GLU A 27 -3.46 -5.49 11.44
C GLU A 27 -4.80 -5.15 10.78
N GLU A 28 -5.27 -3.94 10.98
CA GLU A 28 -6.54 -3.49 10.41
C GLU A 28 -6.46 -3.22 8.92
N GLY A 29 -5.28 -2.81 8.43
CA GLY A 29 -5.10 -2.48 7.02
C GLY A 29 -5.89 -1.24 6.61
N ASP A 30 -6.21 -1.18 5.32
CA ASP A 30 -6.96 -0.06 4.76
C ASP A 30 -7.73 -0.53 3.52
N ASN A 31 -8.49 0.37 2.94
CA ASN A 31 -9.19 0.10 1.68
C ASN A 31 -8.29 0.41 0.49
N CYS A 32 -8.57 -0.25 -0.63
CA CYS A 32 -7.86 0.04 -1.88
C CYS A 32 -8.11 1.49 -2.28
N PRO A 33 -7.04 2.29 -2.49
CA PRO A 33 -7.23 3.69 -2.90
C PRO A 33 -7.71 3.85 -4.33
N ILE A 34 -7.73 2.78 -5.12
CA ILE A 34 -8.17 2.81 -6.50
C ILE A 34 -9.68 2.53 -6.60
N CYS A 35 -10.16 1.50 -5.93
CA CYS A 35 -11.55 1.06 -6.06
C CYS A 35 -12.36 1.15 -4.76
N GLY A 36 -11.72 1.35 -3.63
CA GLY A 36 -12.38 1.46 -2.34
C GLY A 36 -12.71 0.13 -1.64
N ASN A 37 -12.43 -0.99 -2.26
CA ASN A 37 -12.65 -2.29 -1.62
C ASN A 37 -11.57 -2.57 -0.58
N LYS A 38 -11.94 -3.30 0.45
CA LYS A 38 -11.00 -3.62 1.53
C LYS A 38 -9.86 -4.50 1.02
N LEU A 39 -8.64 -4.14 1.37
CA LEU A 39 -7.47 -4.94 1.05
C LEU A 39 -7.39 -6.18 1.92
N GLU A 40 -6.85 -7.25 1.37
CA GLU A 40 -6.63 -8.49 2.10
C GLU A 40 -5.15 -8.69 2.37
N LEU A 41 -4.83 -9.10 3.58
CA LEU A 41 -3.45 -9.39 3.95
C LEU A 41 -3.04 -10.73 3.33
N LEU A 42 -1.98 -10.71 2.52
CA LEU A 42 -1.47 -11.92 1.89
C LEU A 42 -0.63 -12.73 2.87
N HIS A 43 0.30 -12.07 3.52
CA HIS A 43 1.11 -12.71 4.53
C HIS A 43 1.81 -11.63 5.35
N THR A 44 2.09 -11.95 6.61
CA THR A 44 2.91 -11.09 7.46
C THR A 44 4.28 -11.74 7.60
N LYS A 45 5.32 -10.94 7.37
CA LYS A 45 6.68 -11.37 7.68
C LYS A 45 7.03 -10.95 9.10
N ALA A 46 8.23 -11.26 9.55
CA ALA A 46 8.65 -10.98 10.91
C ALA A 46 8.54 -9.50 11.30
N LYS A 47 8.63 -8.60 10.32
CA LYS A 47 8.51 -7.16 10.54
C LYS A 47 7.18 -6.67 9.99
N LYS A 48 6.42 -5.92 10.78
CA LYS A 48 5.13 -5.37 10.37
C LYS A 48 5.24 -4.46 9.14
N SER A 49 6.34 -3.74 9.00
CA SER A 49 6.57 -2.86 7.86
C SER A 49 6.73 -3.59 6.54
N ASN A 50 6.81 -4.91 6.56
CA ASN A 50 7.05 -5.72 5.37
C ASN A 50 5.81 -6.56 5.03
N CYS A 51 4.62 -6.01 5.22
CA CYS A 51 3.37 -6.68 4.91
C CYS A 51 2.98 -6.46 3.45
N ASP A 52 2.48 -7.51 2.81
CA ASP A 52 1.93 -7.42 1.46
C ASP A 52 0.41 -7.52 1.54
N TRP A 53 -0.27 -6.67 0.80
CA TRP A 53 -1.73 -6.62 0.73
C TRP A 53 -2.19 -6.83 -0.70
N GLN A 54 -3.40 -7.32 -0.86
CA GLN A 54 -3.97 -7.58 -2.17
C GLN A 54 -5.35 -6.98 -2.30
N CYS A 55 -5.62 -6.35 -3.43
CA CYS A 55 -6.98 -5.97 -3.82
C CYS A 55 -7.48 -6.94 -4.87
N LYS A 56 -8.45 -7.76 -4.50
CA LYS A 56 -9.01 -8.74 -5.44
C LYS A 56 -9.81 -8.09 -6.56
N ASN A 57 -10.41 -6.94 -6.29
CA ASN A 57 -11.19 -6.25 -7.31
C ASN A 57 -10.31 -5.63 -8.39
N CYS A 58 -9.18 -5.04 -8.00
CA CYS A 58 -8.22 -4.43 -8.92
C CYS A 58 -7.19 -5.42 -9.44
N ASP A 59 -7.11 -6.60 -8.84
CA ASP A 59 -6.10 -7.63 -9.14
C ASP A 59 -4.68 -7.09 -9.01
N LYS A 60 -4.42 -6.37 -7.92
CA LYS A 60 -3.12 -5.74 -7.65
C LYS A 60 -2.61 -6.09 -6.27
N ILE A 61 -1.28 -6.13 -6.16
CA ILE A 61 -0.59 -6.37 -4.90
C ILE A 61 0.04 -5.05 -4.42
N PHE A 62 -0.19 -4.75 -3.14
CA PHE A 62 0.36 -3.56 -2.49
C PHE A 62 1.49 -4.00 -1.57
N LYS A 63 2.72 -3.81 -2.02
CA LYS A 63 3.92 -4.11 -1.22
C LYS A 63 4.36 -2.86 -0.49
N THR A 64 4.19 -2.84 0.83
CA THR A 64 4.44 -1.63 1.63
C THR A 64 5.87 -1.14 1.53
N ILE A 65 6.86 -2.03 1.57
CA ILE A 65 8.27 -1.66 1.44
C ILE A 65 8.53 -0.99 0.10
N HIS A 66 7.98 -1.55 -0.97
CA HIS A 66 8.18 -1.01 -2.30
C HIS A 66 7.52 0.36 -2.47
N LEU A 67 6.31 0.51 -1.92
CA LEU A 67 5.61 1.79 -1.95
C LEU A 67 6.35 2.84 -1.14
N LEU A 68 6.94 2.45 0.00
CA LEU A 68 7.74 3.36 0.80
C LEU A 68 8.95 3.88 0.02
N ASP A 69 9.63 2.99 -0.71
CA ASP A 69 10.76 3.40 -1.56
C ASP A 69 10.30 4.39 -2.63
N GLU A 70 9.16 4.14 -3.26
CA GLU A 70 8.61 5.06 -4.26
C GLU A 70 8.26 6.41 -3.65
N VAL A 71 7.69 6.44 -2.44
CA VAL A 71 7.39 7.69 -1.75
C VAL A 71 8.66 8.47 -1.48
N ASN A 72 9.72 7.80 -1.03
CA ASN A 72 10.99 8.45 -0.75
C ASN A 72 11.65 9.02 -2.01
N GLU A 73 11.45 8.38 -3.16
CA GLU A 73 11.98 8.90 -4.42
C GLU A 73 11.13 10.05 -4.98
N GLU A 74 9.82 9.93 -4.92
CA GLU A 74 8.89 10.90 -5.49
C GLU A 74 8.85 12.20 -4.70
N TYR A 75 8.93 12.13 -3.38
CA TYR A 75 8.77 13.28 -2.48
C TYR A 75 10.03 13.55 -1.68
N LYS A 76 11.13 13.68 -2.36
CA LYS A 76 12.40 14.05 -1.72
C LYS A 76 12.38 15.46 -1.15
#